data_96db023676b750f08011e76f31c7bd24
#
_entry.id   96db023676b750f08011e76f31c7bd24
#
_cell.length_a   1.000
_cell.length_b   1.000
_cell.length_c   1.000
_cell.angle_alpha   90.00
_cell.angle_beta   90.00
_cell.angle_gamma   90.00
#
_symmetry.space_group_name_H-M   'P 1'
#
loop_
_entity.id
_entity.type
_entity.pdbx_description
1 polymer ?
#
loop_
_entity_poly.entity_id
_entity_poly.type
_entity_poly.pdbx_seq_one_letter_code
_entity_poly.pdbx_strand_id
1 'polypeptide(L)'
;MAEARSIFRRLGSMGWLALAGSPPQLNQAGAQISERILEIADLSRPPLIFYPEPSLSPHLKMFTDDLEILLENKFQVVQPNDYEDVELRELWLNAGIMIMGGGSQAYWHELIGKRLFRTKAQEILAEGALLFAFGSSAGLMGAWAYNQGIHELEAGLGWIMGGIVLPTNTDPAEIAAVRNHIEGHEDIIALGLPDGALLALGPDDQVEVWTEEAPVLLLGKGWRQ
;
A
#
# COMPACT_ATOMS: atom_id res chain seq x y z
N MET A 1 -18.56 4.55 -27.70
CA MET A 1 -17.33 3.90 -27.22
C MET A 1 -17.54 3.60 -25.75
N ALA A 2 -17.43 2.35 -25.33
CA ALA A 2 -17.45 2.03 -23.91
C ALA A 2 -16.19 2.64 -23.30
N GLU A 3 -16.32 3.46 -22.25
CA GLU A 3 -15.17 3.91 -21.46
C GLU A 3 -14.47 2.68 -20.89
N ALA A 4 -13.15 2.60 -21.11
CA ALA A 4 -12.34 1.56 -20.47
C ALA A 4 -12.49 1.75 -18.96
N ARG A 5 -13.10 0.78 -18.27
CA ARG A 5 -13.18 0.79 -16.81
C ARG A 5 -11.80 0.51 -16.25
N SER A 6 -11.28 1.41 -15.43
CA SER A 6 -10.08 1.11 -14.67
C SER A 6 -10.37 0.00 -13.66
N ILE A 7 -9.55 -1.05 -13.64
CA ILE A 7 -9.63 -2.17 -12.69
C ILE A 7 -9.35 -1.67 -11.27
N PHE A 8 -8.40 -0.74 -11.13
CA PHE A 8 -8.05 -0.15 -9.86
C PHE A 8 -8.58 1.29 -9.80
N ARG A 9 -9.59 1.52 -8.98
CA ARG A 9 -10.04 2.85 -8.64
C ARG A 9 -9.51 3.21 -7.26
N ARG A 10 -8.63 4.18 -7.21
CA ARG A 10 -8.03 4.65 -5.97
C ARG A 10 -8.75 5.90 -5.47
N LEU A 11 -8.93 6.01 -4.14
CA LEU A 11 -9.31 7.28 -3.52
C LEU A 11 -8.11 8.23 -3.51
N GLY A 12 -8.33 9.48 -3.90
CA GLY A 12 -7.30 10.48 -4.04
C GLY A 12 -6.60 10.42 -5.39
N SER A 13 -6.34 11.56 -6.00
CA SER A 13 -5.76 11.70 -7.33
C SER A 13 -4.28 12.09 -7.32
N MET A 14 -3.73 12.36 -6.13
CA MET A 14 -2.37 12.89 -5.96
C MET A 14 -1.43 11.80 -5.46
N GLY A 15 -0.16 11.86 -5.82
CA GLY A 15 0.89 10.97 -5.35
C GLY A 15 0.76 9.50 -5.78
N TRP A 16 1.61 8.64 -5.23
CA TRP A 16 1.71 7.22 -5.57
C TRP A 16 1.51 6.33 -4.35
N LEU A 17 0.83 5.20 -4.54
CA LEU A 17 0.64 4.15 -3.55
C LEU A 17 1.29 2.86 -4.06
N ALA A 18 2.38 2.44 -3.44
CA ALA A 18 3.10 1.21 -3.76
C ALA A 18 2.80 0.13 -2.72
N LEU A 19 2.32 -1.02 -3.16
CA LEU A 19 1.83 -2.12 -2.34
C LEU A 19 2.67 -3.37 -2.54
N ALA A 20 3.11 -4.00 -1.46
CA ALA A 20 3.79 -5.29 -1.51
C ALA A 20 3.47 -6.16 -0.27
N GLY A 21 3.63 -7.47 -0.42
CA GLY A 21 3.52 -8.41 0.71
C GLY A 21 4.66 -8.23 1.71
N SER A 22 5.87 -8.05 1.19
CA SER A 22 7.09 -7.76 1.96
C SER A 22 7.91 -6.69 1.23
N PRO A 23 8.80 -5.95 1.94
CA PRO A 23 9.71 -5.01 1.29
C PRO A 23 10.58 -5.72 0.24
N PRO A 24 10.62 -5.24 -1.02
CA PRO A 24 11.46 -5.84 -2.05
C PRO A 24 12.95 -5.59 -1.75
N GLN A 25 13.81 -6.44 -2.28
CA GLN A 25 15.25 -6.22 -2.22
C GLN A 25 15.68 -5.35 -3.40
N LEU A 26 16.04 -4.08 -3.16
CA LEU A 26 16.36 -3.13 -4.22
C LEU A 26 17.60 -3.53 -5.04
N ASN A 27 18.55 -4.21 -4.42
CA ASN A 27 19.74 -4.73 -5.09
C ASN A 27 19.47 -5.91 -6.04
N GLN A 28 18.34 -6.60 -5.89
CA GLN A 28 17.90 -7.72 -6.74
C GLN A 28 16.78 -7.32 -7.71
N ALA A 29 15.85 -6.46 -7.27
CA ALA A 29 14.74 -5.97 -8.09
C ALA A 29 15.17 -4.92 -9.14
N GLY A 30 16.45 -4.56 -9.11
CA GLY A 30 17.09 -3.81 -10.17
C GLY A 30 16.90 -2.31 -10.16
N ALA A 31 17.51 -1.68 -11.14
CA ALA A 31 17.49 -0.25 -11.38
C ALA A 31 16.05 0.32 -11.52
N GLN A 32 15.08 -0.49 -11.93
CA GLN A 32 13.72 -0.03 -12.24
C GLN A 32 13.00 0.63 -11.06
N ILE A 33 13.02 0.00 -9.87
CA ILE A 33 12.38 0.59 -8.68
C ILE A 33 13.08 1.88 -8.29
N SER A 34 14.42 1.87 -8.28
CA SER A 34 15.23 3.01 -7.90
C SER A 34 15.02 4.20 -8.85
N GLU A 35 15.08 3.95 -10.16
CA GLU A 35 14.82 4.96 -11.18
C GLU A 35 13.41 5.54 -11.04
N ARG A 36 12.42 4.67 -10.81
CA ARG A 36 11.04 5.10 -10.69
C ARG A 36 10.79 5.95 -9.45
N ILE A 37 11.38 5.59 -8.31
CA ILE A 37 11.31 6.41 -7.09
C ILE A 37 11.88 7.80 -7.33
N LEU A 38 13.06 7.90 -7.97
CA LEU A 38 13.72 9.18 -8.26
C LEU A 38 12.91 10.06 -9.23
N GLU A 39 12.13 9.44 -10.14
CA GLU A 39 11.28 10.17 -11.08
C GLU A 39 10.00 10.75 -10.44
N ILE A 40 9.38 10.02 -9.51
CA ILE A 40 8.01 10.34 -9.06
C ILE A 40 7.94 10.97 -7.68
N ALA A 41 8.94 10.72 -6.81
CA ALA A 41 8.92 11.23 -5.44
C ALA A 41 9.43 12.67 -5.36
N ASP A 42 8.76 13.48 -4.55
CA ASP A 42 9.26 14.82 -4.19
C ASP A 42 10.37 14.72 -3.14
N LEU A 43 11.60 14.67 -3.61
CA LEU A 43 12.81 14.53 -2.78
C LEU A 43 13.16 15.78 -1.99
N SER A 44 12.48 16.91 -2.21
CA SER A 44 12.64 18.13 -1.40
C SER A 44 11.96 18.00 -0.03
N ARG A 45 11.06 17.02 0.12
CA ARG A 45 10.33 16.71 1.35
C ARG A 45 10.97 15.53 2.09
N PRO A 46 10.82 15.46 3.44
CA PRO A 46 11.47 14.42 4.23
C PRO A 46 10.94 13.01 3.91
N PRO A 47 11.80 11.98 3.87
CA PRO A 47 11.40 10.61 3.85
C PRO A 47 11.08 10.12 5.27
N LEU A 48 9.92 9.47 5.48
CA LEU A 48 9.43 9.02 6.78
C LEU A 48 9.13 7.51 6.78
N ILE A 49 9.36 6.88 7.94
CA ILE A 49 8.91 5.51 8.22
C ILE A 49 7.92 5.57 9.38
N PHE A 50 6.67 5.22 9.12
CA PHE A 50 5.69 4.97 10.17
C PHE A 50 5.79 3.51 10.61
N TYR A 51 6.27 3.30 11.83
CA TYR A 51 6.53 1.96 12.35
C TYR A 51 6.17 1.87 13.83
N PRO A 52 5.21 1.00 14.21
CA PRO A 52 4.68 0.96 15.57
C PRO A 52 5.58 0.25 16.58
N GLU A 53 6.58 -0.49 16.11
CA GLU A 53 7.44 -1.33 16.94
C GLU A 53 8.75 -0.60 17.28
N PRO A 54 9.45 -0.97 18.37
CA PRO A 54 10.64 -0.27 18.81
C PRO A 54 11.85 -0.40 17.86
N SER A 55 11.84 -1.41 16.98
CA SER A 55 12.91 -1.64 16.00
C SER A 55 12.36 -2.17 14.67
N LEU A 56 12.90 -1.71 13.55
CA LEU A 56 12.52 -2.17 12.23
C LEU A 56 12.81 -3.66 12.06
N SER A 57 11.94 -4.37 11.33
CA SER A 57 12.23 -5.73 10.92
C SER A 57 13.47 -5.78 10.01
N PRO A 58 14.22 -6.90 9.95
CA PRO A 58 15.42 -6.98 9.13
C PRO A 58 15.20 -6.64 7.65
N HIS A 59 14.10 -7.11 7.05
CA HIS A 59 13.76 -6.83 5.65
C HIS A 59 13.44 -5.36 5.42
N LEU A 60 12.66 -4.75 6.33
CA LEU A 60 12.34 -3.33 6.22
C LEU A 60 13.60 -2.48 6.41
N LYS A 61 14.45 -2.87 7.36
CA LYS A 61 15.72 -2.17 7.55
C LYS A 61 16.62 -2.24 6.32
N MET A 62 16.76 -3.41 5.69
CA MET A 62 17.51 -3.52 4.42
C MET A 62 16.95 -2.61 3.34
N PHE A 63 15.64 -2.64 3.13
CA PHE A 63 14.96 -1.80 2.14
C PHE A 63 15.21 -0.31 2.40
N THR A 64 15.11 0.13 3.66
CA THR A 64 15.34 1.52 4.02
C THR A 64 16.81 1.92 3.93
N ASP A 65 17.74 1.06 4.33
CA ASP A 65 19.19 1.30 4.21
C ASP A 65 19.57 1.48 2.71
N ASP A 66 19.04 0.64 1.82
CA ASP A 66 19.26 0.77 0.37
C ASP A 66 18.66 2.08 -0.19
N LEU A 67 17.46 2.46 0.27
CA LEU A 67 16.85 3.75 -0.11
C LEU A 67 17.62 4.95 0.44
N GLU A 68 18.13 4.91 1.66
CA GLU A 68 18.95 5.99 2.23
C GLU A 68 20.22 6.23 1.40
N ILE A 69 20.83 5.16 0.89
CA ILE A 69 21.98 5.25 -0.01
C ILE A 69 21.56 5.89 -1.35
N LEU A 70 20.44 5.44 -1.92
CA LEU A 70 19.93 5.96 -3.20
C LEU A 70 19.57 7.44 -3.14
N LEU A 71 18.90 7.85 -2.05
CA LEU A 71 18.36 9.20 -1.89
C LEU A 71 19.38 10.18 -1.30
N GLU A 72 20.53 9.71 -0.87
CA GLU A 72 21.52 10.48 -0.07
C GLU A 72 20.87 11.19 1.14
N ASN A 73 19.80 10.59 1.67
CA ASN A 73 19.00 11.15 2.76
C ASN A 73 18.58 10.05 3.73
N LYS A 74 18.40 10.41 5.00
CA LYS A 74 18.00 9.46 6.03
C LYS A 74 16.51 9.51 6.31
N PHE A 75 15.92 8.34 6.51
CA PHE A 75 14.55 8.22 6.95
C PHE A 75 14.40 8.59 8.43
N GLN A 76 13.43 9.44 8.73
CA GLN A 76 12.97 9.63 10.10
C GLN A 76 11.99 8.52 10.45
N VAL A 77 12.29 7.74 11.49
CA VAL A 77 11.36 6.75 12.04
C VAL A 77 10.38 7.46 12.96
N VAL A 78 9.10 7.35 12.63
CA VAL A 78 7.98 7.90 13.37
C VAL A 78 7.29 6.77 14.10
N GLN A 79 7.29 6.80 15.43
CA GLN A 79 6.46 5.94 16.27
C GLN A 79 5.15 6.67 16.53
N PRO A 80 4.02 6.27 15.92
CA PRO A 80 2.80 7.09 15.95
C PRO A 80 2.24 7.35 17.35
N ASN A 81 2.56 6.52 18.32
CA ASN A 81 2.11 6.71 19.70
C ASN A 81 2.82 7.84 20.45
N ASP A 82 3.94 8.33 19.91
CA ASP A 82 4.73 9.42 20.52
C ASP A 82 4.23 10.81 20.09
N TYR A 83 3.20 10.87 19.23
CA TYR A 83 2.71 12.09 18.61
C TYR A 83 1.20 12.28 18.80
N GLU A 84 0.77 13.53 18.88
CA GLU A 84 -0.63 13.91 18.79
C GLU A 84 -1.14 13.78 17.33
N ASP A 85 -2.46 13.60 17.15
CA ASP A 85 -3.06 13.37 15.83
C ASP A 85 -2.78 14.50 14.82
N VAL A 86 -2.72 15.74 15.29
CA VAL A 86 -2.42 16.91 14.45
C VAL A 86 -0.97 16.84 13.94
N GLU A 87 -0.02 16.53 14.82
CA GLU A 87 1.40 16.41 14.48
C GLU A 87 1.65 15.26 13.50
N LEU A 88 1.02 14.09 13.75
CA LEU A 88 1.09 12.95 12.84
C LEU A 88 0.58 13.29 11.45
N ARG A 89 -0.52 14.04 11.37
CA ARG A 89 -1.10 14.46 10.11
C ARG A 89 -0.20 15.44 9.38
N GLU A 90 0.42 16.38 10.08
CA GLU A 90 1.38 17.30 9.49
C GLU A 90 2.61 16.56 8.95
N LEU A 91 3.15 15.61 9.71
CA LEU A 91 4.26 14.76 9.25
C LEU A 91 3.84 14.00 7.97
N TRP A 92 2.66 13.38 7.97
CA TRP A 92 2.14 12.64 6.83
C TRP A 92 2.02 13.50 5.57
N LEU A 93 1.36 14.65 5.68
CA LEU A 93 1.10 15.53 4.53
C LEU A 93 2.37 16.20 3.98
N ASN A 94 3.39 16.36 4.82
CA ASN A 94 4.65 16.97 4.42
C ASN A 94 5.71 15.96 3.93
N ALA A 95 5.45 14.66 4.00
CA ALA A 95 6.40 13.66 3.55
C ALA A 95 6.44 13.55 2.01
N GLY A 96 7.64 13.41 1.44
CA GLY A 96 7.84 13.08 0.04
C GLY A 96 7.80 11.57 -0.20
N ILE A 97 8.41 10.81 0.71
CA ILE A 97 8.36 9.35 0.73
C ILE A 97 7.88 8.90 2.10
N MET A 98 6.92 7.99 2.11
CA MET A 98 6.41 7.37 3.33
C MET A 98 6.50 5.86 3.23
N ILE A 99 6.90 5.22 4.30
CA ILE A 99 6.92 3.77 4.42
C ILE A 99 6.04 3.36 5.59
N MET A 100 5.13 2.43 5.37
CA MET A 100 4.31 1.80 6.39
C MET A 100 4.67 0.32 6.48
N GLY A 101 5.17 -0.11 7.62
CA GLY A 101 5.52 -1.51 7.87
C GLY A 101 5.29 -1.92 9.31
N GLY A 102 5.31 -3.22 9.58
CA GLY A 102 5.01 -3.77 10.91
C GLY A 102 3.56 -3.57 11.34
N GLY A 103 3.28 -3.83 12.61
CA GLY A 103 1.94 -3.66 13.18
C GLY A 103 0.90 -4.65 12.65
N SER A 104 -0.28 -4.59 13.26
CA SER A 104 -1.46 -5.36 12.84
C SER A 104 -2.38 -4.54 11.93
N GLN A 105 -3.28 -5.19 11.21
CA GLN A 105 -4.34 -4.50 10.46
C GLN A 105 -5.18 -3.59 11.37
N ALA A 106 -5.53 -4.07 12.58
CA ALA A 106 -6.29 -3.28 13.54
C ALA A 106 -5.54 -2.00 13.97
N TYR A 107 -4.22 -2.09 14.17
CA TYR A 107 -3.39 -0.93 14.46
C TYR A 107 -3.45 0.11 13.34
N TRP A 108 -3.22 -0.32 12.10
CA TRP A 108 -3.23 0.59 10.96
C TRP A 108 -4.62 1.17 10.69
N HIS A 109 -5.69 0.39 10.90
CA HIS A 109 -7.06 0.89 10.80
C HIS A 109 -7.35 1.99 11.81
N GLU A 110 -6.88 1.81 13.06
CA GLU A 110 -7.00 2.85 14.11
C GLU A 110 -6.22 4.11 13.73
N LEU A 111 -4.95 3.95 13.37
CA LEU A 111 -4.07 5.08 13.03
C LEU A 111 -4.60 5.87 11.84
N ILE A 112 -4.80 5.22 10.71
CA ILE A 112 -5.14 5.90 9.46
C ILE A 112 -6.62 6.27 9.46
N GLY A 113 -7.51 5.31 9.74
CA GLY A 113 -8.94 5.49 9.61
C GLY A 113 -9.53 6.43 10.66
N LYS A 114 -9.00 6.41 11.89
CA LYS A 114 -9.55 7.20 12.99
C LYS A 114 -8.71 8.40 13.36
N ARG A 115 -7.38 8.28 13.37
CA ARG A 115 -6.49 9.35 13.82
C ARG A 115 -6.09 10.31 12.70
N LEU A 116 -5.64 9.78 11.54
CA LEU A 116 -5.11 10.63 10.49
C LEU A 116 -6.19 11.21 9.58
N PHE A 117 -7.13 10.39 9.09
CA PHE A 117 -8.05 10.79 8.02
C PHE A 117 -9.52 10.58 8.35
N ARG A 118 -9.93 10.95 9.55
CA ARG A 118 -11.31 10.80 10.05
C ARG A 118 -12.42 11.33 9.12
N THR A 119 -12.12 12.29 8.26
CA THR A 119 -13.14 13.00 7.47
C THR A 119 -12.78 13.33 6.03
N LYS A 120 -11.53 13.09 5.56
CA LYS A 120 -11.09 13.56 4.24
C LYS A 120 -10.16 12.55 3.55
N ALA A 121 -10.74 11.54 2.94
CA ALA A 121 -10.02 10.60 2.08
C ALA A 121 -9.21 11.28 0.94
N GLN A 122 -9.50 12.54 0.63
CA GLN A 122 -8.84 13.33 -0.41
C GLN A 122 -7.44 13.85 -0.03
N GLU A 123 -7.10 13.87 1.27
CA GLU A 123 -5.80 14.35 1.75
C GLU A 123 -4.79 13.22 1.98
N ILE A 124 -5.06 12.04 1.44
CA ILE A 124 -4.28 10.82 1.73
C ILE A 124 -2.84 10.94 1.23
N LEU A 125 -2.66 11.43 0.01
CA LEU A 125 -1.34 11.61 -0.59
C LEU A 125 -1.26 12.99 -1.24
N ALA A 126 -0.29 13.80 -0.85
CA ALA A 126 0.02 15.06 -1.51
C ALA A 126 0.65 14.80 -2.89
N GLU A 127 0.63 15.80 -3.76
CA GLU A 127 1.32 15.74 -5.05
C GLU A 127 2.80 15.41 -4.85
N GLY A 128 3.33 14.46 -5.62
CA GLY A 128 4.69 13.97 -5.50
C GLY A 128 4.97 13.11 -4.26
N ALA A 129 3.99 12.82 -3.42
CA ALA A 129 4.16 11.87 -2.33
C ALA A 129 4.18 10.43 -2.85
N LEU A 130 5.06 9.60 -2.30
CA LEU A 130 5.12 8.17 -2.57
C LEU A 130 4.95 7.40 -1.25
N LEU A 131 3.88 6.63 -1.14
CA LEU A 131 3.61 5.77 0.00
C LEU A 131 3.88 4.32 -0.33
N PHE A 132 4.78 3.70 0.41
CA PHE A 132 4.95 2.24 0.45
C PHE A 132 4.14 1.65 1.61
N ALA A 133 3.28 0.69 1.31
CA ALA A 133 2.58 -0.10 2.31
C ALA A 133 2.98 -1.57 2.19
N PHE A 134 3.43 -2.17 3.30
CA PHE A 134 3.95 -3.53 3.35
C PHE A 134 3.15 -4.42 4.31
N GLY A 135 2.86 -5.65 3.90
CA GLY A 135 2.19 -6.63 4.75
C GLY A 135 0.82 -6.16 5.24
N SER A 136 0.61 -6.12 6.54
CA SER A 136 -0.67 -5.75 7.15
C SER A 136 -1.19 -4.39 6.72
N SER A 137 -0.30 -3.40 6.53
CA SER A 137 -0.71 -2.09 6.05
C SER A 137 -1.17 -2.12 4.59
N ALA A 138 -0.51 -2.90 3.71
CA ALA A 138 -0.97 -3.11 2.33
C ALA A 138 -2.33 -3.81 2.29
N GLY A 139 -2.51 -4.87 3.10
CA GLY A 139 -3.76 -5.61 3.18
C GLY A 139 -4.97 -4.77 3.59
N LEU A 140 -4.73 -3.67 4.29
CA LEU A 140 -5.78 -2.77 4.74
C LEU A 140 -6.24 -1.76 3.67
N MET A 141 -5.46 -1.54 2.60
CA MET A 141 -5.75 -0.50 1.59
C MET A 141 -6.99 -0.81 0.74
N GLY A 142 -7.43 -2.05 0.67
CA GLY A 142 -8.65 -2.45 -0.02
C GLY A 142 -9.92 -1.92 0.64
N ALA A 143 -11.06 -2.11 -0.03
CA ALA A 143 -12.38 -1.92 0.55
C ALA A 143 -12.65 -2.98 1.64
N TRP A 144 -12.06 -4.16 1.47
CA TRP A 144 -12.07 -5.25 2.44
C TRP A 144 -10.63 -5.69 2.74
N ALA A 145 -10.40 -6.04 3.99
CA ALA A 145 -9.17 -6.59 4.51
C ALA A 145 -9.40 -8.04 4.98
N TYR A 146 -8.54 -8.96 4.56
CA TYR A 146 -8.63 -10.35 4.99
C TYR A 146 -7.95 -10.56 6.34
N ASN A 147 -8.75 -10.92 7.35
CA ASN A 147 -8.25 -11.26 8.68
C ASN A 147 -7.88 -12.76 8.72
N GLN A 148 -6.57 -13.03 8.70
CA GLN A 148 -6.06 -14.40 8.72
C GLN A 148 -6.39 -15.17 10.01
N GLY A 149 -6.57 -14.45 11.13
CA GLY A 149 -6.82 -15.08 12.43
C GLY A 149 -8.20 -15.70 12.56
N ILE A 150 -9.21 -15.12 11.89
CA ILE A 150 -10.59 -15.60 11.90
C ILE A 150 -11.06 -16.09 10.53
N HIS A 151 -10.22 -16.01 9.49
CA HIS A 151 -10.50 -16.38 8.11
C HIS A 151 -11.72 -15.67 7.49
N GLU A 152 -11.92 -14.40 7.83
CA GLU A 152 -13.03 -13.57 7.37
C GLU A 152 -12.55 -12.28 6.74
N LEU A 153 -13.44 -11.64 5.97
CA LEU A 153 -13.23 -10.30 5.44
C LEU A 153 -13.86 -9.26 6.38
N GLU A 154 -13.08 -8.26 6.70
CA GLU A 154 -13.48 -7.09 7.49
C GLU A 154 -13.42 -5.83 6.61
N ALA A 155 -14.00 -4.73 7.09
CA ALA A 155 -13.87 -3.45 6.40
C ALA A 155 -12.41 -2.99 6.37
N GLY A 156 -11.91 -2.70 5.17
CA GLY A 156 -10.63 -2.03 4.96
C GLY A 156 -10.76 -0.51 4.97
N LEU A 157 -9.72 0.19 4.53
CA LEU A 157 -9.73 1.65 4.41
C LEU A 157 -10.48 2.15 3.16
N GLY A 158 -10.70 1.28 2.18
CA GLY A 158 -11.37 1.63 0.93
C GLY A 158 -10.56 2.53 0.00
N TRP A 159 -9.23 2.60 0.19
CA TRP A 159 -8.37 3.39 -0.71
C TRP A 159 -8.33 2.79 -2.12
N ILE A 160 -8.45 1.48 -2.22
CA ILE A 160 -8.69 0.77 -3.48
C ILE A 160 -10.17 0.36 -3.48
N MET A 161 -10.95 1.06 -4.29
CA MET A 161 -12.40 0.88 -4.35
C MET A 161 -12.74 -0.48 -4.97
N GLY A 162 -13.58 -1.25 -4.28
CA GLY A 162 -13.94 -2.60 -4.73
C GLY A 162 -12.81 -3.61 -4.64
N GLY A 163 -11.69 -3.29 -3.97
CA GLY A 163 -10.51 -4.14 -3.87
C GLY A 163 -10.43 -4.92 -2.55
N ILE A 164 -9.90 -6.13 -2.63
CA ILE A 164 -9.35 -6.90 -1.52
C ILE A 164 -7.85 -7.04 -1.79
N VAL A 165 -7.00 -6.55 -0.87
CA VAL A 165 -5.54 -6.69 -1.01
C VAL A 165 -5.05 -7.78 -0.09
N LEU A 166 -4.30 -8.72 -0.64
CA LEU A 166 -3.82 -9.92 0.06
C LEU A 166 -2.29 -9.97 -0.01
N PRO A 167 -1.59 -9.49 1.03
CA PRO A 167 -0.13 -9.58 1.12
C PRO A 167 0.28 -11.01 1.51
N THR A 168 0.18 -11.94 0.58
CA THR A 168 0.41 -13.38 0.81
C THR A 168 0.83 -14.09 -0.46
N ASN A 169 1.59 -15.18 -0.31
CA ASN A 169 1.96 -16.11 -1.40
C ASN A 169 0.80 -17.05 -1.79
N THR A 170 -0.30 -17.05 -1.05
CA THR A 170 -1.47 -17.87 -1.38
C THR A 170 -2.27 -17.22 -2.50
N ASP A 171 -2.64 -18.01 -3.51
CA ASP A 171 -3.53 -17.55 -4.59
C ASP A 171 -4.86 -17.05 -3.98
N PRO A 172 -5.32 -15.83 -4.31
CA PRO A 172 -6.63 -15.33 -3.86
C PRO A 172 -7.78 -16.30 -4.08
N ALA A 173 -7.72 -17.10 -5.17
CA ALA A 173 -8.75 -18.11 -5.49
C ALA A 173 -8.77 -19.30 -4.52
N GLU A 174 -7.69 -19.57 -3.80
CA GLU A 174 -7.62 -20.65 -2.79
C GLU A 174 -8.20 -20.21 -1.44
N ILE A 175 -8.31 -18.91 -1.17
CA ILE A 175 -8.87 -18.37 0.06
C ILE A 175 -10.39 -18.36 -0.03
N ALA A 176 -11.05 -19.28 0.67
CA ALA A 176 -12.50 -19.49 0.58
C ALA A 176 -13.33 -18.20 0.84
N ALA A 177 -12.98 -17.42 1.85
CA ALA A 177 -13.67 -16.17 2.16
C ALA A 177 -13.58 -15.16 1.01
N VAL A 178 -12.40 -15.04 0.38
CA VAL A 178 -12.16 -14.15 -0.76
C VAL A 178 -12.94 -14.63 -1.99
N ARG A 179 -12.81 -15.91 -2.32
CA ARG A 179 -13.51 -16.50 -3.46
C ARG A 179 -15.03 -16.33 -3.35
N ASN A 180 -15.61 -16.68 -2.20
CA ASN A 180 -17.05 -16.55 -1.97
C ASN A 180 -17.52 -15.09 -2.09
N HIS A 181 -16.72 -14.15 -1.61
CA HIS A 181 -17.03 -12.74 -1.69
C HIS A 181 -16.99 -12.24 -3.15
N ILE A 182 -15.98 -12.62 -3.92
CA ILE A 182 -15.84 -12.30 -5.35
C ILE A 182 -16.98 -12.91 -6.17
N GLU A 183 -17.39 -14.16 -5.87
CA GLU A 183 -18.49 -14.81 -6.57
C GLU A 183 -19.86 -14.14 -6.32
N GLY A 184 -20.02 -13.52 -5.16
CA GLY A 184 -21.23 -12.80 -4.77
C GLY A 184 -21.35 -11.37 -5.32
N HIS A 185 -20.26 -10.82 -5.89
CA HIS A 185 -20.19 -9.42 -6.32
C HIS A 185 -19.56 -9.31 -7.71
N GLU A 186 -20.13 -8.46 -8.57
CA GLU A 186 -19.70 -8.35 -9.96
C GLU A 186 -18.44 -7.49 -10.15
N ASP A 187 -18.32 -6.38 -9.41
CA ASP A 187 -17.30 -5.33 -9.62
C ASP A 187 -16.14 -5.38 -8.61
N ILE A 188 -15.97 -6.51 -7.90
CA ILE A 188 -14.90 -6.70 -6.92
C ILE A 188 -13.68 -7.35 -7.56
N ILE A 189 -12.51 -6.98 -7.07
CA ILE A 189 -11.23 -7.60 -7.40
C ILE A 189 -10.53 -8.08 -6.15
N ALA A 190 -9.78 -9.17 -6.23
CA ALA A 190 -8.78 -9.50 -5.23
C ALA A 190 -7.38 -9.47 -5.86
N LEU A 191 -6.48 -8.79 -5.16
CA LEU A 191 -5.09 -8.57 -5.53
C LEU A 191 -4.20 -9.35 -4.56
N GLY A 192 -3.63 -10.46 -5.01
CA GLY A 192 -2.58 -11.19 -4.31
C GLY A 192 -1.22 -10.53 -4.57
N LEU A 193 -0.47 -10.30 -3.50
CA LEU A 193 0.88 -9.75 -3.54
C LEU A 193 1.85 -10.78 -2.97
N PRO A 194 2.36 -11.72 -3.79
CA PRO A 194 3.36 -12.68 -3.36
C PRO A 194 4.68 -11.97 -3.00
N ASP A 195 5.57 -12.71 -2.34
CA ASP A 195 6.90 -12.19 -2.00
C ASP A 195 7.63 -11.75 -3.27
N GLY A 196 8.18 -10.56 -3.22
CA GLY A 196 8.85 -9.95 -4.36
C GLY A 196 7.95 -9.16 -5.32
N ALA A 197 6.61 -9.30 -5.25
CA ALA A 197 5.71 -8.48 -6.05
C ALA A 197 5.51 -7.09 -5.45
N LEU A 198 5.60 -6.07 -6.30
CA LEU A 198 5.29 -4.69 -5.95
C LEU A 198 4.42 -4.06 -7.03
N LEU A 199 3.22 -3.66 -6.64
CA LEU A 199 2.25 -2.95 -7.47
C LEU A 199 2.18 -1.49 -7.04
N ALA A 200 2.34 -0.57 -7.98
CA ALA A 200 2.22 0.86 -7.75
C ALA A 200 0.99 1.44 -8.47
N LEU A 201 0.23 2.23 -7.74
CA LEU A 201 -0.96 2.92 -8.21
C LEU A 201 -0.69 4.43 -8.19
N GLY A 202 -0.64 5.02 -9.35
CA GLY A 202 -0.33 6.44 -9.55
C GLY A 202 -1.56 7.32 -9.71
N PRO A 203 -1.35 8.63 -10.00
CA PRO A 203 -2.39 9.55 -10.42
C PRO A 203 -3.06 9.06 -11.71
N ASP A 204 -4.28 9.54 -11.98
CA ASP A 204 -5.02 9.27 -13.22
C ASP A 204 -5.16 7.77 -13.56
N ASP A 205 -5.39 6.95 -12.53
CA ASP A 205 -5.55 5.48 -12.63
C ASP A 205 -4.32 4.75 -13.23
N GLN A 206 -3.14 5.34 -13.12
CA GLN A 206 -1.90 4.67 -13.53
C GLN A 206 -1.65 3.45 -12.65
N VAL A 207 -1.27 2.34 -13.30
CA VAL A 207 -0.95 1.07 -12.65
C VAL A 207 0.36 0.55 -13.21
N GLU A 208 1.31 0.29 -12.34
CA GLU A 208 2.63 -0.21 -12.71
C GLU A 208 3.03 -1.40 -11.82
N VAL A 209 3.74 -2.35 -12.40
CA VAL A 209 4.43 -3.42 -11.65
C VAL A 209 5.91 -3.08 -11.69
N TRP A 210 6.52 -2.86 -10.51
CA TRP A 210 7.91 -2.40 -10.41
C TRP A 210 8.91 -3.52 -10.17
N THR A 211 8.45 -4.76 -10.14
CA THR A 211 9.26 -5.96 -9.90
C THR A 211 9.04 -6.99 -11.01
N GLU A 212 9.94 -7.97 -11.11
CA GLU A 212 9.77 -9.10 -12.05
C GLU A 212 8.62 -10.02 -11.61
N GLU A 213 8.42 -10.18 -10.30
CA GLU A 213 7.31 -10.96 -9.76
C GLU A 213 6.00 -10.18 -9.93
N ALA A 214 5.05 -10.82 -10.58
CA ALA A 214 3.76 -10.20 -10.89
C ALA A 214 2.73 -10.43 -9.77
N PRO A 215 1.87 -9.44 -9.48
CA PRO A 215 0.72 -9.65 -8.62
C PRO A 215 -0.29 -10.62 -9.25
N VAL A 216 -1.04 -11.33 -8.42
CA VAL A 216 -2.10 -12.27 -8.85
C VAL A 216 -3.45 -11.57 -8.74
N LEU A 217 -4.24 -11.59 -9.82
CA LEU A 217 -5.56 -10.97 -9.85
C LEU A 217 -6.68 -12.02 -9.94
N LEU A 218 -7.63 -11.92 -9.02
CA LEU A 218 -8.91 -12.61 -9.13
C LEU A 218 -10.01 -11.58 -9.39
N LEU A 219 -10.69 -11.72 -10.52
CA LEU A 219 -11.69 -10.76 -10.99
C LEU A 219 -13.11 -11.27 -10.75
N GLY A 220 -14.00 -10.39 -10.28
CA GLY A 220 -15.43 -10.64 -10.24
C GLY A 220 -16.05 -10.82 -11.63
N LYS A 221 -17.29 -11.31 -11.69
CA LYS A 221 -17.95 -11.67 -12.96
C LYS A 221 -18.12 -10.49 -13.92
N GLY A 222 -18.34 -9.28 -13.40
CA GLY A 222 -18.53 -8.07 -14.22
C GLY A 222 -17.28 -7.61 -14.98
N TRP A 223 -16.09 -8.12 -14.62
CA TRP A 223 -14.83 -7.84 -15.31
C TRP A 223 -14.49 -8.82 -16.43
N ARG A 224 -15.25 -9.93 -16.54
CA ARG A 224 -14.99 -11.02 -17.49
C ARG A 224 -15.72 -10.88 -18.84
N GLN A 225 -16.27 -9.68 -19.12
CA GLN A 225 -17.02 -9.42 -20.37
C GLN A 225 -16.12 -8.88 -21.49
#